data_b5b5853b0c3a5f62370004a6e98e001d
#
_entry.id   b5b5853b0c3a5f62370004a6e98e001d
#
_cell.length_a   1.000
_cell.length_b   1.000
_cell.length_c   1.000
_cell.angle_alpha   90.00
_cell.angle_beta   90.00
_cell.angle_gamma   90.00
#
_symmetry.space_group_name_H-M   'P 1'
#
loop_
_entity.id
_entity.type
_entity.pdbx_description
1 polymer ?
#
loop_
_entity_poly.entity_id
_entity_poly.type
_entity_poly.pdbx_seq_one_letter_code
_entity_poly.pdbx_strand_id
1 'polypeptide(L)'
;MADAVLIDFNGGTMTQELYDQVNARVNPPGNPPQGLIFHSAGPSPDGGFRVVDVWESRDTFDRFFGSSVSGVVAELVGEEALAQGPQPEITSWPVHNYTVASGT
;
A
#
# COMPACT_ATOMS: atom_id res chain seq x y z
N MET A 1 2.34 -19.07 2.96
CA MET A 1 1.10 -18.86 2.20
C MET A 1 0.94 -17.37 1.92
N ALA A 2 0.62 -17.03 0.69
CA ALA A 2 0.44 -15.63 0.32
C ALA A 2 -0.82 -15.04 0.95
N ASP A 3 -0.75 -13.75 1.25
CA ASP A 3 -1.88 -13.01 1.80
C ASP A 3 -2.21 -11.83 0.91
N ALA A 4 -3.48 -11.61 0.66
CA ALA A 4 -3.96 -10.41 -0.01
C ALA A 4 -4.21 -9.33 1.03
N VAL A 5 -3.93 -8.08 0.65
CA VAL A 5 -4.12 -6.94 1.55
C VAL A 5 -4.85 -5.84 0.80
N LEU A 6 -5.94 -5.37 1.37
CA LEU A 6 -6.68 -4.21 0.88
C LEU A 6 -6.46 -3.06 1.85
N ILE A 7 -5.92 -1.96 1.36
CA ILE A 7 -5.75 -0.74 2.15
C ILE A 7 -6.74 0.29 1.62
N ASP A 8 -7.67 0.71 2.45
CA ASP A 8 -8.70 1.67 2.07
C ASP A 8 -8.46 2.99 2.78
N PHE A 9 -8.06 4.00 2.02
CA PHE A 9 -7.84 5.34 2.54
C PHE A 9 -9.15 6.13 2.36
N ASN A 10 -10.02 5.99 3.33
CA ASN A 10 -11.32 6.66 3.29
C ASN A 10 -11.16 8.17 3.50
N GLY A 11 -12.07 8.94 2.93
CA GLY A 11 -12.18 10.34 3.25
C GLY A 11 -11.10 11.27 2.71
N GLY A 12 -10.36 10.83 1.68
CA GLY A 12 -9.44 11.72 0.98
C GLY A 12 -8.10 11.99 1.66
N THR A 13 -7.70 11.13 2.59
CA THR A 13 -6.38 11.26 3.24
C THR A 13 -5.24 10.91 2.32
N MET A 14 -5.49 10.06 1.33
CA MET A 14 -4.51 9.71 0.32
C MET A 14 -4.99 10.24 -1.02
N THR A 15 -4.18 11.07 -1.66
CA THR A 15 -4.46 11.57 -3.00
C THR A 15 -3.57 10.85 -4.00
N GLN A 16 -3.91 10.95 -5.28
CA GLN A 16 -3.06 10.37 -6.31
C GLN A 16 -1.66 10.98 -6.28
N GLU A 17 -1.57 12.29 -6.06
CA GLU A 17 -0.28 12.98 -5.96
C GLU A 17 0.57 12.45 -4.82
N LEU A 18 -0.03 12.34 -3.64
CA LEU A 18 0.71 11.83 -2.48
C LEU A 18 1.09 10.37 -2.69
N TYR A 19 0.17 9.57 -3.22
CA TYR A 19 0.46 8.18 -3.53
C TYR A 19 1.66 8.06 -4.47
N ASP A 20 1.68 8.86 -5.54
CA ASP A 20 2.78 8.79 -6.50
C ASP A 20 4.12 9.13 -5.87
N GLN A 21 4.15 10.12 -4.97
CA GLN A 21 5.37 10.49 -4.26
C GLN A 21 5.85 9.37 -3.33
N VAL A 22 4.95 8.76 -2.59
CA VAL A 22 5.29 7.65 -1.68
C VAL A 22 5.77 6.45 -2.50
N ASN A 23 5.00 6.09 -3.53
CA ASN A 23 5.30 4.91 -4.34
C ASN A 23 6.66 5.02 -5.03
N ALA A 24 7.02 6.21 -5.49
CA ALA A 24 8.32 6.42 -6.13
C ALA A 24 9.48 6.09 -5.21
N ARG A 25 9.30 6.24 -3.91
CA ARG A 25 10.36 5.96 -2.93
C ARG A 25 10.35 4.52 -2.44
N VAL A 26 9.15 3.93 -2.23
CA VAL A 26 9.05 2.62 -1.60
C VAL A 26 8.88 1.48 -2.59
N ASN A 27 8.50 1.78 -3.82
CA ASN A 27 8.27 0.77 -4.86
C ASN A 27 8.78 1.28 -6.22
N PRO A 28 10.07 1.64 -6.33
CA PRO A 28 10.58 2.18 -7.58
C PRO A 28 10.60 1.11 -8.67
N PRO A 29 10.48 1.52 -9.94
CA PRO A 29 10.54 0.57 -11.05
C PRO A 29 11.82 -0.28 -11.01
N GLY A 30 11.67 -1.59 -11.17
CA GLY A 30 12.79 -2.51 -11.18
C GLY A 30 13.33 -2.87 -9.80
N ASN A 31 12.77 -2.33 -8.73
CA ASN A 31 13.23 -2.61 -7.38
C ASN A 31 12.04 -2.63 -6.39
N PRO A 32 11.10 -3.55 -6.59
CA PRO A 32 9.93 -3.63 -5.71
C PRO A 32 10.31 -4.06 -4.29
N PRO A 33 9.45 -3.80 -3.29
CA PRO A 33 9.71 -4.25 -1.93
C PRO A 33 9.82 -5.76 -1.86
N GLN A 34 10.67 -6.22 -0.94
CA GLN A 34 10.84 -7.64 -0.73
C GLN A 34 9.54 -8.28 -0.25
N GLY A 35 9.16 -9.38 -0.87
CA GLY A 35 7.96 -10.12 -0.50
C GLY A 35 6.69 -9.69 -1.22
N LEU A 36 6.75 -8.62 -2.00
CA LEU A 36 5.60 -8.18 -2.80
C LEU A 36 5.46 -9.07 -4.03
N ILE A 37 4.25 -9.57 -4.25
CA ILE A 37 3.93 -10.40 -5.42
C ILE A 37 3.17 -9.58 -6.46
N PHE A 38 2.20 -8.78 -5.99
CA PHE A 38 1.37 -7.97 -6.88
C PHE A 38 0.95 -6.71 -6.15
N HIS A 39 0.89 -5.60 -6.88
CA HIS A 39 0.49 -4.31 -6.34
C HIS A 39 -0.38 -3.58 -7.35
N SER A 40 -1.46 -2.99 -6.87
CA SER A 40 -2.27 -2.09 -7.67
C SER A 40 -2.83 -1.00 -6.78
N ALA A 41 -3.14 0.15 -7.37
CA ALA A 41 -3.66 1.28 -6.62
C ALA A 41 -4.52 2.14 -7.54
N GLY A 42 -5.52 2.79 -6.96
CA GLY A 42 -6.36 3.69 -7.72
C GLY A 42 -7.42 4.34 -6.87
N PRO A 43 -8.11 5.34 -7.42
CA PRO A 43 -9.20 5.98 -6.70
C PRO A 43 -10.35 4.99 -6.52
N SER A 44 -10.95 5.02 -5.34
CA SER A 44 -12.13 4.19 -5.09
C SER A 44 -13.39 4.90 -5.59
N PRO A 45 -14.45 4.14 -5.92
CA PRO A 45 -15.67 4.74 -6.46
C PRO A 45 -16.33 5.77 -5.54
N ASP A 46 -16.08 5.68 -4.24
CA ASP A 46 -16.68 6.59 -3.25
C ASP A 46 -15.83 7.81 -2.95
N GLY A 47 -14.81 8.08 -3.75
CA GLY A 47 -13.99 9.27 -3.61
C GLY A 47 -12.73 9.13 -2.78
N GLY A 48 -12.49 7.93 -2.23
CA GLY A 48 -11.24 7.65 -1.53
C GLY A 48 -10.18 7.10 -2.45
N PHE A 49 -9.21 6.39 -1.87
CA PHE A 49 -8.13 5.77 -2.61
C PHE A 49 -7.88 4.38 -2.05
N ARG A 50 -7.64 3.41 -2.90
CA ARG A 50 -7.44 2.02 -2.50
C ARG A 50 -6.18 1.42 -3.07
N VAL A 51 -5.55 0.56 -2.27
CA VAL A 51 -4.40 -0.24 -2.69
C VAL A 51 -4.78 -1.71 -2.48
N VAL A 52 -4.54 -2.53 -3.50
CA VAL A 52 -4.76 -3.98 -3.39
C VAL A 52 -3.46 -4.67 -3.71
N ASP A 53 -2.95 -5.42 -2.74
CA ASP A 53 -1.66 -6.11 -2.86
C ASP A 53 -1.82 -7.60 -2.61
N VAL A 54 -0.86 -8.35 -3.14
CA VAL A 54 -0.62 -9.73 -2.71
C VAL A 54 0.82 -9.81 -2.24
N TRP A 55 1.03 -10.32 -1.04
CA TRP A 55 2.33 -10.43 -0.40
C TRP A 55 2.63 -11.88 -0.06
N GLU A 56 3.89 -12.21 0.10
CA GLU A 56 4.28 -13.55 0.53
C GLU A 56 3.69 -13.90 1.90
N SER A 57 3.54 -12.90 2.77
CA SER A 57 2.89 -13.07 4.07
C SER A 57 2.38 -11.74 4.59
N ARG A 58 1.42 -11.77 5.50
CA ARG A 58 0.92 -10.54 6.16
C ARG A 58 2.05 -9.89 6.96
N ASP A 59 2.92 -10.67 7.57
CA ASP A 59 4.04 -10.13 8.35
C ASP A 59 4.99 -9.31 7.49
N THR A 60 5.24 -9.75 6.27
CA THR A 60 6.09 -9.00 5.33
C THR A 60 5.45 -7.66 4.99
N PHE A 61 4.14 -7.67 4.74
CA PHE A 61 3.41 -6.43 4.51
C PHE A 61 3.47 -5.51 5.72
N ASP A 62 3.21 -6.05 6.91
CA ASP A 62 3.17 -5.22 8.12
C ASP A 62 4.51 -4.52 8.36
N ARG A 63 5.62 -5.21 8.14
CA ARG A 63 6.95 -4.62 8.29
C ARG A 63 7.19 -3.52 7.26
N PHE A 64 6.81 -3.77 6.03
CA PHE A 64 6.96 -2.78 4.96
C PHE A 64 6.11 -1.55 5.24
N PHE A 65 4.85 -1.74 5.54
CA PHE A 65 3.92 -0.64 5.76
C PHE A 65 4.29 0.16 7.01
N GLY A 66 4.62 -0.54 8.09
CA GLY A 66 4.94 0.10 9.37
C GLY A 66 6.26 0.83 9.41
N SER A 67 7.23 0.46 8.56
CA SER A 67 8.53 1.14 8.54
C SER A 67 8.73 1.98 7.28
N SER A 68 8.71 1.36 6.11
CA SER A 68 9.02 2.08 4.87
C SER A 68 7.95 3.08 4.48
N VAL A 69 6.70 2.65 4.42
CA VAL A 69 5.60 3.54 4.00
C VAL A 69 5.37 4.62 5.03
N SER A 70 5.24 4.24 6.30
CA SER A 70 5.00 5.22 7.37
C SER A 70 6.12 6.24 7.47
N GLY A 71 7.37 5.81 7.29
CA GLY A 71 8.51 6.71 7.33
C GLY A 71 8.48 7.74 6.21
N VAL A 72 8.16 7.33 5.00
CA VAL A 72 8.09 8.24 3.86
C VAL A 72 6.91 9.21 4.01
N VAL A 73 5.75 8.70 4.42
CA VAL A 73 4.59 9.56 4.63
C VAL A 73 4.88 10.60 5.72
N ALA A 74 5.54 10.20 6.81
CA ALA A 74 5.92 11.13 7.86
C ALA A 74 6.84 12.24 7.35
N GLU A 75 7.77 11.90 6.44
CA GLU A 75 8.63 12.92 5.83
C GLU A 75 7.85 13.90 4.95
N LEU A 76 6.86 13.40 4.23
CA LEU A 76 6.12 14.22 3.27
C LEU A 76 5.03 15.08 3.91
N VAL A 77 4.34 14.57 4.91
CA VAL A 77 3.22 15.27 5.54
C VAL A 77 3.49 15.68 6.99
N GLY A 78 4.57 15.18 7.61
CA GLY A 78 4.91 15.46 9.00
C GLY A 78 4.39 14.37 9.94
N GLU A 79 5.17 14.10 10.98
CA GLU A 79 4.82 13.06 11.95
C GLU A 79 3.52 13.35 12.69
N GLU A 80 3.30 14.61 13.02
CA GLU A 80 2.09 15.01 13.73
C GLU A 80 0.84 14.82 12.87
N ALA A 81 0.90 15.22 11.61
CA ALA A 81 -0.22 15.03 10.70
C ALA A 81 -0.50 13.55 10.49
N LEU A 82 0.53 12.73 10.39
CA LEU A 82 0.38 11.29 10.24
C LEU A 82 -0.27 10.67 11.47
N ALA A 83 0.17 11.07 12.66
CA ALA A 83 -0.36 10.52 13.91
C ALA A 83 -1.79 10.93 14.18
N GLN A 84 -2.18 12.15 13.79
CA GLN A 84 -3.51 12.70 14.06
C GLN A 84 -4.50 12.47 12.93
N GLY A 85 -4.02 12.14 11.74
CA GLY A 85 -4.89 11.91 10.60
C GLY A 85 -5.68 10.61 10.71
N PRO A 86 -6.75 10.48 9.92
CA PRO A 86 -7.50 9.23 9.87
C PRO A 86 -6.60 8.08 9.41
N GLN A 87 -6.74 6.94 10.07
CA GLN A 87 -5.97 5.77 9.70
C GLN A 87 -6.67 5.00 8.59
N PRO A 88 -5.93 4.40 7.66
CA PRO A 88 -6.55 3.58 6.62
C PRO A 88 -7.13 2.31 7.22
N GLU A 89 -8.18 1.82 6.59
CA GLU A 89 -8.76 0.53 6.95
C GLU A 89 -8.00 -0.56 6.19
N ILE A 90 -7.46 -1.52 6.91
CA ILE A 90 -6.68 -2.60 6.33
C ILE A 90 -7.40 -3.92 6.54
N THR A 91 -7.67 -4.62 5.45
CA THR A 91 -8.31 -5.92 5.46
C THR A 91 -7.38 -6.90 4.76
N SER A 92 -7.24 -8.10 5.28
CA SER A 92 -6.41 -9.10 4.63
C SER A 92 -7.04 -10.48 4.73
N TRP A 93 -6.65 -11.37 3.81
CA TRP A 93 -7.15 -12.74 3.77
C TRP A 93 -6.11 -13.63 3.11
N PRO A 94 -6.06 -14.91 3.48
CA PRO A 94 -5.15 -15.83 2.82
C PRO A 94 -5.59 -16.06 1.38
N VAL A 95 -4.63 -16.03 0.47
CA VAL A 95 -4.93 -16.18 -0.96
C VAL A 95 -5.03 -17.66 -1.31
N HIS A 96 -6.17 -18.06 -1.85
CA HIS A 96 -6.35 -19.42 -2.34
C HIS A 96 -5.67 -19.60 -3.70
N ASN A 97 -5.79 -18.60 -4.55
CA ASN A 97 -5.19 -18.65 -5.89
C ASN A 97 -4.87 -17.25 -6.38
N TYR A 98 -3.72 -17.08 -7.03
CA TYR A 98 -3.40 -15.85 -7.73
C TYR A 98 -2.64 -16.18 -9.03
N THR A 99 -2.74 -15.28 -9.98
CA THR A 99 -2.01 -15.37 -11.22
C THR A 99 -1.43 -13.99 -11.52
N VAL A 100 -0.15 -13.95 -11.84
CA VAL A 100 0.50 -12.73 -12.31
C VAL A 100 0.81 -12.94 -13.78
N ALA A 101 0.10 -12.21 -14.64
CA ALA A 101 0.32 -12.33 -16.08
C ALA A 101 1.71 -11.79 -16.42
N SER A 102 2.43 -12.50 -17.27
CA SER A 102 3.77 -12.12 -17.67
C SER A 102 3.79 -11.72 -19.14
N GLY A 103 4.82 -10.98 -19.51
CA GLY A 103 5.11 -10.70 -20.92
C GLY A 103 4.19 -9.68 -21.59
N THR A 104 3.51 -8.89 -20.86
CA THR A 104 2.65 -7.86 -21.44
C THR A 104 3.37 -6.55 -21.61
#